data_56232a5f8dba72e44cdc4e3a86bfb062
#
_entry.id   56232a5f8dba72e44cdc4e3a86bfb062
#
_cell.length_a   1.000
_cell.length_b   1.000
_cell.length_c   1.000
_cell.angle_alpha   90.00
_cell.angle_beta   90.00
_cell.angle_gamma   90.00
#
_symmetry.space_group_name_H-M   'P 1'
#
loop_
_entity.id
_entity.type
_entity.pdbx_description
1 polymer ?
#
loop_
_entity_poly.entity_id
_entity_poly.type
_entity_poly.pdbx_seq_one_letter_code
_entity_poly.pdbx_strand_id
1 'polypeptide(L)'
;MTFEVDWVDAFADAAFSGNGCAVVHGGASLDAATCMAFVRETSLVECTFTGPSEIADIHVRYFLASREIPFAGHPTVATIAAMRARGFIQDGTLTMETLAGVVSVEVDGTSVHMTQNAPEFGDQVDPALVAAAMGVDASDVVGTPQIVSTGLPFCITVLRDRDAVRSASLNLKGLTDYAASLGHASTDIMEPYLITLQDVPQGAQTFGRLLLAPPSAPEDPFTGSATGAAASYLWRTGVIDGAPYVAAQGDDMGRPGRADVQLLGQSDDITGVVVGGKAHILISGTLNL
;
A
#
# COMPACT_ATOMS: atom_id res chain seq x y z
N MET A 1 -10.94 -1.15 29.73
CA MET A 1 -10.00 -0.08 29.35
C MET A 1 -10.63 0.77 28.26
N THR A 2 -10.22 2.05 28.14
CA THR A 2 -10.82 2.97 27.17
C THR A 2 -9.71 3.59 26.35
N PHE A 3 -9.85 3.57 25.02
CA PHE A 3 -8.88 4.10 24.04
C PHE A 3 -9.57 5.06 23.08
N GLU A 4 -8.89 6.12 22.71
CA GLU A 4 -9.35 6.96 21.60
C GLU A 4 -9.13 6.24 20.26
N VAL A 5 -10.07 6.36 19.33
CA VAL A 5 -10.02 5.72 18.01
C VAL A 5 -10.39 6.70 16.93
N ASP A 6 -9.64 6.70 15.85
CA ASP A 6 -10.01 7.38 14.61
C ASP A 6 -10.16 6.38 13.47
N TRP A 7 -11.21 6.55 12.68
CA TRP A 7 -11.38 5.88 11.39
C TRP A 7 -10.97 6.85 10.30
N VAL A 8 -9.97 6.47 9.52
CA VAL A 8 -9.26 7.36 8.60
C VAL A 8 -9.18 6.73 7.22
N ASP A 9 -9.49 7.49 6.19
CA ASP A 9 -9.18 7.15 4.82
C ASP A 9 -7.79 7.71 4.47
N ALA A 10 -6.84 6.84 4.14
CA ALA A 10 -5.49 7.20 3.70
C ALA A 10 -5.40 7.27 2.16
N PHE A 11 -4.49 8.07 1.64
CA PHE A 11 -4.39 8.38 0.21
C PHE A 11 -5.69 8.95 -0.36
N ALA A 12 -6.37 9.77 0.43
CA ALA A 12 -7.73 10.25 0.21
C ALA A 12 -7.79 11.78 0.14
N ASP A 13 -8.24 12.31 -0.98
CA ASP A 13 -8.51 13.74 -1.13
C ASP A 13 -9.88 14.15 -0.55
N ALA A 14 -10.76 13.19 -0.31
CA ALA A 14 -12.11 13.40 0.22
C ALA A 14 -12.56 12.19 1.07
N ALA A 15 -13.63 12.37 1.83
CA ALA A 15 -14.28 11.29 2.56
C ALA A 15 -14.72 10.16 1.63
N PHE A 16 -14.63 8.91 2.12
CA PHE A 16 -15.05 7.70 1.42
C PHE A 16 -14.21 7.39 0.18
N SER A 17 -12.96 7.81 0.17
CA SER A 17 -11.98 7.54 -0.89
C SER A 17 -10.71 6.91 -0.31
N GLY A 18 -9.75 6.51 -1.16
CA GLY A 18 -8.52 5.88 -0.72
C GLY A 18 -8.74 4.59 0.08
N ASN A 19 -7.87 4.31 1.05
CA ASN A 19 -7.86 3.07 1.82
C ASN A 19 -8.10 3.33 3.32
N GLY A 20 -9.08 2.63 3.88
CA GLY A 20 -9.53 2.81 5.27
C GLY A 20 -8.62 2.13 6.29
N CYS A 21 -8.36 2.82 7.40
CA CYS A 21 -7.64 2.28 8.55
C CYS A 21 -8.26 2.80 9.86
N ALA A 22 -8.35 1.98 10.87
CA ALA A 22 -8.67 2.42 12.22
C ALA A 22 -7.39 2.54 13.06
N VAL A 23 -7.22 3.67 13.73
CA VAL A 23 -6.08 4.02 14.57
C VAL A 23 -6.50 4.01 16.02
N VAL A 24 -5.96 3.10 16.83
CA VAL A 24 -6.22 2.99 18.28
C VAL A 24 -5.08 3.67 19.02
N HIS A 25 -5.34 4.86 19.56
CA HIS A 25 -4.35 5.64 20.28
C HIS A 25 -4.10 5.09 21.67
N GLY A 26 -2.81 4.87 22.02
CA GLY A 26 -2.41 4.26 23.29
C GLY A 26 -2.58 2.74 23.35
N GLY A 27 -3.01 2.11 22.26
CA GLY A 27 -3.32 0.68 22.19
C GLY A 27 -2.14 -0.25 21.98
N ALA A 28 -0.90 0.25 21.86
CA ALA A 28 0.28 -0.61 21.58
C ALA A 28 0.57 -1.65 22.68
N SER A 29 0.06 -1.45 23.89
CA SER A 29 0.18 -2.40 25.00
C SER A 29 -0.85 -3.54 24.98
N LEU A 30 -1.83 -3.50 24.07
CA LEU A 30 -2.81 -4.57 23.91
C LEU A 30 -2.15 -5.85 23.39
N ASP A 31 -2.66 -7.00 23.83
CA ASP A 31 -2.20 -8.28 23.31
C ASP A 31 -2.62 -8.46 21.83
N ALA A 32 -1.85 -9.26 21.09
CA ALA A 32 -2.06 -9.47 19.67
C ALA A 32 -3.45 -10.06 19.34
N ALA A 33 -4.00 -10.90 20.21
CA ALA A 33 -5.31 -11.51 19.99
C ALA A 33 -6.43 -10.46 20.04
N THR A 34 -6.35 -9.51 20.97
CA THR A 34 -7.25 -8.36 21.06
C THR A 34 -7.12 -7.45 19.84
N CYS A 35 -5.91 -7.12 19.41
CA CYS A 35 -5.67 -6.31 18.22
C CYS A 35 -6.27 -6.97 16.95
N MET A 36 -6.00 -8.25 16.72
CA MET A 36 -6.58 -9.00 15.60
C MET A 36 -8.10 -9.12 15.70
N ALA A 37 -8.68 -9.24 16.88
CA ALA A 37 -10.14 -9.26 17.08
C ALA A 37 -10.75 -7.91 16.66
N PHE A 38 -10.12 -6.80 17.00
CA PHE A 38 -10.55 -5.46 16.60
C PHE A 38 -10.52 -5.31 15.07
N VAL A 39 -9.45 -5.78 14.39
CA VAL A 39 -9.39 -5.75 12.92
C VAL A 39 -10.53 -6.55 12.29
N ARG A 40 -10.83 -7.74 12.82
CA ARG A 40 -11.98 -8.55 12.34
C ARG A 40 -13.31 -7.85 12.54
N GLU A 41 -13.51 -7.19 13.69
CA GLU A 41 -14.75 -6.47 14.00
C GLU A 41 -14.98 -5.28 13.07
N THR A 42 -13.91 -4.52 12.76
CA THR A 42 -14.01 -3.38 11.84
C THR A 42 -14.16 -3.78 10.39
N SER A 43 -13.80 -5.02 10.02
CA SER A 43 -13.72 -5.49 8.63
C SER A 43 -12.80 -4.64 7.72
N LEU A 44 -11.87 -3.91 8.32
CA LEU A 44 -10.82 -3.20 7.60
C LEU A 44 -9.69 -4.17 7.21
N VAL A 45 -8.92 -3.79 6.19
CA VAL A 45 -7.76 -4.60 5.76
C VAL A 45 -6.73 -4.61 6.87
N GLU A 46 -6.43 -3.45 7.44
CA GLU A 46 -5.43 -3.23 8.47
C GLU A 46 -5.88 -2.19 9.50
N CYS A 47 -5.40 -2.34 10.74
CA CYS A 47 -5.54 -1.33 11.79
C CYS A 47 -4.19 -1.11 12.48
N THR A 48 -4.03 0.06 13.11
CA THR A 48 -2.84 0.41 13.87
C THR A 48 -3.14 0.68 15.33
N PHE A 49 -2.13 0.41 16.17
CA PHE A 49 -2.17 0.61 17.61
C PHE A 49 -0.92 1.39 18.00
N THR A 50 -1.09 2.62 18.52
CA THR A 50 0.03 3.50 18.83
C THR A 50 0.38 3.46 20.32
N GLY A 51 1.60 3.84 20.66
CA GLY A 51 2.06 3.95 22.03
C GLY A 51 3.37 4.74 22.12
N PRO A 52 3.91 4.92 23.36
CA PRO A 52 5.20 5.54 23.56
C PRO A 52 6.32 4.62 23.05
N SER A 53 7.43 5.23 22.61
CA SER A 53 8.67 4.56 22.23
C SER A 53 9.83 5.09 23.07
N GLU A 54 10.85 4.26 23.30
CA GLU A 54 12.13 4.67 23.92
C GLU A 54 13.20 5.00 22.87
N ILE A 55 12.97 4.64 21.57
CA ILE A 55 13.97 4.74 20.50
C ILE A 55 13.51 5.61 19.31
N ALA A 56 12.24 6.04 19.31
CA ALA A 56 11.61 6.86 18.29
C ALA A 56 10.61 7.83 18.92
N ASP A 57 10.00 8.69 18.13
CA ASP A 57 8.99 9.63 18.63
C ASP A 57 7.70 8.92 19.04
N ILE A 58 7.35 7.84 18.34
CA ILE A 58 6.17 7.01 18.61
C ILE A 58 6.45 5.53 18.34
N HIS A 59 5.68 4.62 18.97
CA HIS A 59 5.61 3.21 18.61
C HIS A 59 4.31 2.93 17.88
N VAL A 60 4.38 2.24 16.74
CA VAL A 60 3.23 1.86 15.91
C VAL A 60 3.27 0.37 15.62
N ARG A 61 2.19 -0.33 15.98
CA ARG A 61 1.97 -1.74 15.65
C ARG A 61 0.90 -1.85 14.56
N TYR A 62 1.11 -2.75 13.62
CA TYR A 62 0.25 -2.96 12.46
C TYR A 62 -0.37 -4.35 12.49
N PHE A 63 -1.67 -4.46 12.32
CA PHE A 63 -2.38 -5.73 12.38
C PHE A 63 -3.30 -5.95 11.19
N LEU A 64 -3.18 -7.14 10.63
CA LEU A 64 -4.21 -7.81 9.83
C LEU A 64 -5.19 -8.55 10.76
N ALA A 65 -6.30 -9.03 10.23
CA ALA A 65 -7.23 -9.91 10.96
C ALA A 65 -6.58 -11.22 11.46
N SER A 66 -5.46 -11.64 10.84
CA SER A 66 -4.78 -12.92 11.06
C SER A 66 -3.45 -12.84 11.79
N ARG A 67 -2.76 -11.70 11.75
CA ARG A 67 -1.41 -11.54 12.33
C ARG A 67 -1.01 -10.08 12.51
N GLU A 68 0.02 -9.86 13.30
CA GLU A 68 0.81 -8.63 13.31
C GLU A 68 1.77 -8.63 12.11
N ILE A 69 1.94 -7.48 11.48
CA ILE A 69 2.86 -7.29 10.34
C ILE A 69 3.91 -6.23 10.66
N PRO A 70 5.10 -6.32 10.06
CA PRO A 70 6.20 -5.42 10.40
C PRO A 70 5.94 -3.95 10.09
N PHE A 71 5.24 -3.67 8.99
CA PHE A 71 4.99 -2.33 8.48
C PHE A 71 3.92 -2.35 7.39
N ALA A 72 3.18 -1.24 7.24
CA ALA A 72 2.25 -1.05 6.12
C ALA A 72 2.12 0.44 5.75
N GLY A 73 1.97 0.72 4.45
CA GLY A 73 2.00 2.08 3.91
C GLY A 73 0.76 2.91 4.26
N HIS A 74 -0.44 2.47 3.82
CA HIS A 74 -1.67 3.25 4.06
C HIS A 74 -2.01 3.39 5.55
N PRO A 75 -1.79 2.39 6.43
CA PRO A 75 -2.02 2.58 7.85
C PRO A 75 -1.06 3.58 8.48
N THR A 76 0.17 3.70 7.97
CA THR A 76 1.11 4.74 8.40
C THR A 76 0.57 6.13 8.07
N VAL A 77 0.15 6.36 6.83
CA VAL A 77 -0.46 7.64 6.42
C VAL A 77 -1.67 7.97 7.30
N ALA A 78 -2.56 7.00 7.53
CA ALA A 78 -3.73 7.17 8.40
C ALA A 78 -3.35 7.51 9.85
N THR A 79 -2.39 6.77 10.43
CA THR A 79 -1.95 6.95 11.82
C THR A 79 -1.35 8.32 12.06
N ILE A 80 -0.44 8.73 11.20
CA ILE A 80 0.26 10.02 11.33
C ILE A 80 -0.71 11.18 11.14
N ALA A 81 -1.61 11.11 10.15
CA ALA A 81 -2.63 12.12 9.93
C ALA A 81 -3.59 12.23 11.14
N ALA A 82 -4.04 11.09 11.70
CA ALA A 82 -4.88 11.08 12.90
C ALA A 82 -4.18 11.71 14.12
N MET A 83 -2.92 11.32 14.37
CA MET A 83 -2.13 11.89 15.47
C MET A 83 -1.87 13.38 15.28
N ARG A 84 -1.63 13.82 14.05
CA ARG A 84 -1.47 15.24 13.72
C ARG A 84 -2.75 16.04 13.99
N ALA A 85 -3.89 15.52 13.55
CA ALA A 85 -5.19 16.16 13.74
C ALA A 85 -5.59 16.27 15.22
N ARG A 86 -5.18 15.31 16.05
CA ARG A 86 -5.38 15.35 17.51
C ARG A 86 -4.36 16.25 18.23
N GLY A 87 -3.34 16.76 17.53
CA GLY A 87 -2.29 17.58 18.12
C GLY A 87 -1.26 16.80 18.92
N PHE A 88 -1.20 15.47 18.77
CA PHE A 88 -0.21 14.63 19.42
C PHE A 88 1.19 14.80 18.79
N ILE A 89 1.24 15.19 17.50
CA ILE A 89 2.45 15.49 16.75
C ILE A 89 2.29 16.81 15.99
N GLN A 90 3.41 17.37 15.53
CA GLN A 90 3.47 18.59 14.72
C GLN A 90 3.96 18.28 13.32
N ASP A 91 3.92 19.27 12.40
CA ASP A 91 4.52 19.18 11.08
C ASP A 91 6.05 19.04 11.20
N GLY A 92 6.66 18.33 10.23
CA GLY A 92 8.09 18.05 10.17
C GLY A 92 8.39 16.56 10.09
N THR A 93 9.66 16.21 10.30
CA THR A 93 10.10 14.81 10.31
C THR A 93 9.75 14.15 11.64
N LEU A 94 9.16 12.97 11.56
CA LEU A 94 8.80 12.12 12.69
C LEU A 94 9.40 10.73 12.51
N THR A 95 9.83 10.12 13.61
CA THR A 95 10.32 8.73 13.63
C THR A 95 9.32 7.79 14.31
N MET A 96 9.17 6.60 13.76
CA MET A 96 8.27 5.57 14.27
C MET A 96 9.04 4.29 14.56
N GLU A 97 8.94 3.76 15.76
CA GLU A 97 9.33 2.39 16.06
C GLU A 97 8.29 1.42 15.51
N THR A 98 8.73 0.48 14.71
CA THR A 98 7.91 -0.58 14.11
C THR A 98 8.63 -1.93 14.20
N LEU A 99 7.97 -3.05 13.89
CA LEU A 99 8.65 -4.35 13.79
C LEU A 99 9.65 -4.41 12.61
N ALA A 100 9.55 -3.51 11.62
CA ALA A 100 10.54 -3.36 10.55
C ALA A 100 11.76 -2.51 10.95
N GLY A 101 11.78 -1.97 12.19
CA GLY A 101 12.77 -1.03 12.68
C GLY A 101 12.22 0.39 12.79
N VAL A 102 13.12 1.36 12.91
CA VAL A 102 12.74 2.78 12.98
C VAL A 102 12.52 3.31 11.57
N VAL A 103 11.33 3.82 11.33
CA VAL A 103 10.90 4.40 10.03
C VAL A 103 10.70 5.91 10.22
N SER A 104 11.14 6.69 9.24
CA SER A 104 10.96 8.15 9.21
C SER A 104 9.86 8.54 8.25
N VAL A 105 9.04 9.51 8.64
CA VAL A 105 7.98 10.11 7.81
C VAL A 105 8.06 11.63 7.87
N GLU A 106 7.67 12.28 6.79
CA GLU A 106 7.50 13.73 6.72
C GLU A 106 6.02 14.08 6.79
N VAL A 107 5.69 15.06 7.64
CA VAL A 107 4.32 15.54 7.88
C VAL A 107 4.21 16.99 7.45
N ASP A 108 3.27 17.28 6.57
CA ASP A 108 2.94 18.64 6.12
C ASP A 108 1.41 18.81 6.08
N GLY A 109 0.86 19.39 7.14
CA GLY A 109 -0.58 19.55 7.30
C GLY A 109 -1.34 18.22 7.28
N THR A 110 -2.08 17.95 6.21
CA THR A 110 -2.82 16.69 6.00
C THR A 110 -2.07 15.68 5.13
N SER A 111 -0.90 16.03 4.62
CA SER A 111 -0.08 15.17 3.76
C SER A 111 0.98 14.46 4.59
N VAL A 112 1.17 13.18 4.32
CA VAL A 112 2.18 12.33 4.95
C VAL A 112 2.99 11.66 3.85
N HIS A 113 4.31 11.80 3.90
CA HIS A 113 5.23 11.24 2.93
C HIS A 113 6.20 10.28 3.61
N MET A 114 6.40 9.13 2.99
CA MET A 114 7.34 8.10 3.46
C MET A 114 8.37 7.83 2.38
N THR A 115 9.65 7.78 2.77
CA THR A 115 10.69 7.29 1.88
C THR A 115 10.80 5.77 2.05
N GLN A 116 10.44 5.05 1.00
CA GLN A 116 10.62 3.62 0.90
C GLN A 116 12.09 3.30 0.56
N ASN A 117 12.53 2.08 0.87
CA ASN A 117 13.89 1.64 0.60
C ASN A 117 14.26 1.71 -0.89
N ALA A 118 15.57 1.69 -1.17
CA ALA A 118 16.07 1.42 -2.50
C ALA A 118 15.45 0.13 -3.05
N PRO A 119 15.00 0.12 -4.32
CA PRO A 119 14.31 -1.05 -4.87
C PRO A 119 15.24 -2.23 -5.08
N GLU A 120 14.75 -3.41 -4.72
CA GLU A 120 15.34 -4.69 -5.10
C GLU A 120 14.59 -5.24 -6.31
N PHE A 121 15.31 -5.50 -7.40
CA PHE A 121 14.76 -6.07 -8.64
C PHE A 121 15.02 -7.58 -8.65
N GLY A 122 13.97 -8.36 -8.47
CA GLY A 122 13.99 -9.83 -8.49
C GLY A 122 13.74 -10.41 -9.88
N ASP A 123 13.18 -11.61 -9.89
CA ASP A 123 12.97 -12.39 -11.10
C ASP A 123 11.95 -11.76 -12.05
N GLN A 124 12.20 -11.92 -13.34
CA GLN A 124 11.22 -11.66 -14.38
C GLN A 124 10.23 -12.82 -14.45
N VAL A 125 8.97 -12.51 -14.73
CA VAL A 125 7.87 -13.48 -14.75
C VAL A 125 7.33 -13.60 -16.18
N ASP A 126 6.98 -14.82 -16.58
CA ASP A 126 6.34 -15.06 -17.87
C ASP A 126 4.99 -14.30 -17.94
N PRO A 127 4.79 -13.39 -18.90
CA PRO A 127 3.54 -12.68 -19.10
C PRO A 127 2.31 -13.59 -19.20
N ALA A 128 2.45 -14.79 -19.75
CA ALA A 128 1.36 -15.75 -19.88
C ALA A 128 0.89 -16.29 -18.52
N LEU A 129 1.80 -16.48 -17.56
CA LEU A 129 1.45 -16.91 -16.20
C LEU A 129 0.70 -15.81 -15.45
N VAL A 130 1.17 -14.56 -15.57
CA VAL A 130 0.48 -13.42 -14.95
C VAL A 130 -0.91 -13.23 -15.58
N ALA A 131 -1.00 -13.28 -16.91
CA ALA A 131 -2.26 -13.16 -17.62
C ALA A 131 -3.27 -14.25 -17.20
N ALA A 132 -2.82 -15.49 -17.08
CA ALA A 132 -3.65 -16.60 -16.62
C ALA A 132 -4.11 -16.42 -15.15
N ALA A 133 -3.24 -15.88 -14.27
CA ALA A 133 -3.56 -15.61 -12.87
C ALA A 133 -4.58 -14.47 -12.73
N MET A 134 -4.44 -13.42 -13.56
CA MET A 134 -5.26 -12.22 -13.51
C MET A 134 -6.46 -12.23 -14.47
N GLY A 135 -6.65 -13.31 -15.24
CA GLY A 135 -7.80 -13.45 -16.15
C GLY A 135 -7.82 -12.39 -17.25
N VAL A 136 -6.64 -11.90 -17.68
CA VAL A 136 -6.49 -10.96 -18.79
C VAL A 136 -5.90 -11.65 -20.03
N ASP A 137 -5.98 -11.01 -21.20
CA ASP A 137 -5.31 -11.52 -22.40
C ASP A 137 -3.78 -11.28 -22.26
N ALA A 138 -2.97 -12.29 -22.58
CA ALA A 138 -1.51 -12.16 -22.55
C ALA A 138 -0.99 -11.07 -23.51
N SER A 139 -1.72 -10.76 -24.58
CA SER A 139 -1.39 -9.67 -25.49
C SER A 139 -1.62 -8.26 -24.90
N ASP A 140 -2.34 -8.17 -23.78
CA ASP A 140 -2.52 -6.91 -23.05
C ASP A 140 -1.35 -6.59 -22.11
N VAL A 141 -0.48 -7.58 -21.83
CA VAL A 141 0.71 -7.36 -21.01
C VAL A 141 1.80 -6.66 -21.82
N VAL A 142 2.25 -5.51 -21.33
CA VAL A 142 3.27 -4.69 -21.99
C VAL A 142 4.63 -4.90 -21.28
N GLY A 143 5.64 -5.29 -22.05
CA GLY A 143 6.96 -5.58 -21.49
C GLY A 143 6.99 -6.90 -20.73
N THR A 144 7.91 -7.02 -19.77
CA THR A 144 8.10 -8.25 -18.98
C THR A 144 7.77 -7.97 -17.52
N PRO A 145 6.75 -8.62 -16.94
CA PRO A 145 6.48 -8.52 -15.52
C PRO A 145 7.72 -8.88 -14.69
N GLN A 146 7.92 -8.16 -13.58
CA GLN A 146 9.08 -8.38 -12.72
C GLN A 146 8.72 -8.21 -11.25
N ILE A 147 9.33 -9.04 -10.40
CA ILE A 147 9.26 -8.87 -8.96
C ILE A 147 10.11 -7.67 -8.57
N VAL A 148 9.52 -6.69 -7.90
CA VAL A 148 10.21 -5.50 -7.38
C VAL A 148 9.77 -5.25 -5.94
N SER A 149 10.73 -4.95 -5.06
CA SER A 149 10.48 -4.68 -3.65
C SER A 149 11.11 -3.34 -3.26
N THR A 150 10.35 -2.50 -2.61
CA THR A 150 10.84 -1.31 -1.87
C THR A 150 10.62 -1.48 -0.36
N GLY A 151 10.46 -2.75 0.08
CA GLY A 151 10.16 -3.19 1.44
C GLY A 151 9.25 -4.42 1.44
N LEU A 152 8.19 -4.41 0.61
CA LEU A 152 7.39 -5.58 0.27
C LEU A 152 7.50 -5.86 -1.23
N PRO A 153 7.67 -7.14 -1.63
CA PRO A 153 7.78 -7.50 -3.03
C PRO A 153 6.40 -7.55 -3.72
N PHE A 154 6.36 -7.10 -4.97
CA PHE A 154 5.20 -7.20 -5.86
C PHE A 154 5.64 -7.59 -7.27
N CYS A 155 4.85 -8.40 -7.97
CA CYS A 155 5.03 -8.63 -9.40
C CYS A 155 4.43 -7.45 -10.18
N ILE A 156 5.25 -6.51 -10.59
CA ILE A 156 4.80 -5.34 -11.33
C ILE A 156 4.50 -5.74 -12.77
N THR A 157 3.25 -5.52 -13.17
CA THR A 157 2.74 -5.90 -14.49
C THR A 157 2.07 -4.71 -15.16
N VAL A 158 2.66 -4.23 -16.25
CA VAL A 158 2.09 -3.16 -17.06
C VAL A 158 1.06 -3.73 -18.04
N LEU A 159 -0.14 -3.19 -18.05
CA LEU A 159 -1.17 -3.51 -19.02
C LEU A 159 -1.37 -2.37 -20.01
N ARG A 160 -1.81 -2.71 -21.22
CA ARG A 160 -1.93 -1.83 -22.37
C ARG A 160 -2.74 -0.55 -22.09
N ASP A 161 -3.88 -0.69 -21.41
CA ASP A 161 -4.80 0.40 -21.12
C ASP A 161 -5.65 0.12 -19.88
N ARG A 162 -6.48 1.10 -19.48
CA ARG A 162 -7.34 0.98 -18.31
C ARG A 162 -8.43 -0.09 -18.48
N ASP A 163 -8.90 -0.34 -19.69
CA ASP A 163 -9.91 -1.36 -19.94
C ASP A 163 -9.33 -2.77 -19.70
N ALA A 164 -8.08 -3.00 -20.08
CA ALA A 164 -7.35 -4.22 -19.74
C ALA A 164 -7.20 -4.39 -18.21
N VAL A 165 -6.84 -3.31 -17.49
CA VAL A 165 -6.77 -3.35 -16.02
C VAL A 165 -8.15 -3.63 -15.40
N ARG A 166 -9.22 -3.02 -15.90
CA ARG A 166 -10.60 -3.23 -15.43
C ARG A 166 -11.12 -4.65 -15.66
N SER A 167 -10.75 -5.24 -16.80
CA SER A 167 -11.19 -6.60 -17.16
C SER A 167 -10.60 -7.67 -16.24
N ALA A 168 -9.52 -7.35 -15.52
CA ALA A 168 -8.84 -8.30 -14.66
C ALA A 168 -9.76 -8.89 -13.58
N SER A 169 -9.69 -10.21 -13.46
CA SER A 169 -10.40 -11.00 -12.44
C SER A 169 -9.49 -12.12 -11.95
N LEU A 170 -9.37 -12.28 -10.64
CA LEU A 170 -8.48 -13.27 -10.06
C LEU A 170 -8.91 -14.70 -10.42
N ASN A 171 -8.00 -15.47 -11.03
CA ASN A 171 -8.15 -16.89 -11.30
C ASN A 171 -7.28 -17.68 -10.32
N LEU A 172 -7.91 -18.32 -9.33
CA LEU A 172 -7.19 -19.02 -8.27
C LEU A 172 -6.30 -20.17 -8.79
N LYS A 173 -6.73 -20.87 -9.86
CA LYS A 173 -5.87 -21.90 -10.46
C LYS A 173 -4.65 -21.29 -11.14
N GLY A 174 -4.85 -20.27 -11.95
CA GLY A 174 -3.75 -19.54 -12.60
C GLY A 174 -2.81 -18.92 -11.58
N LEU A 175 -3.33 -18.39 -10.46
CA LEU A 175 -2.53 -17.82 -9.37
C LEU A 175 -1.69 -18.91 -8.68
N THR A 176 -2.21 -20.14 -8.52
CA THR A 176 -1.45 -21.27 -7.98
C THR A 176 -0.30 -21.67 -8.91
N ASP A 177 -0.56 -21.75 -10.22
CA ASP A 177 0.45 -22.08 -11.23
C ASP A 177 1.55 -20.97 -11.29
N TYR A 178 1.15 -19.70 -11.20
CA TYR A 178 2.04 -18.53 -11.10
C TYR A 178 2.92 -18.62 -9.84
N ALA A 179 2.34 -18.80 -8.65
CA ALA A 179 3.08 -18.90 -7.39
C ALA A 179 4.08 -20.07 -7.40
N ALA A 180 3.67 -21.21 -7.94
CA ALA A 180 4.56 -22.38 -8.09
C ALA A 180 5.75 -22.08 -9.00
N SER A 181 5.59 -21.26 -10.04
CA SER A 181 6.68 -20.87 -10.94
C SER A 181 7.75 -20.02 -10.24
N LEU A 182 7.37 -19.31 -9.18
CA LEU A 182 8.26 -18.50 -8.35
C LEU A 182 8.85 -19.27 -7.16
N GLY A 183 8.51 -20.55 -7.00
CA GLY A 183 8.96 -21.39 -5.88
C GLY A 183 8.27 -21.06 -4.55
N HIS A 184 7.17 -20.30 -4.58
CA HIS A 184 6.40 -19.97 -3.38
C HIS A 184 5.37 -21.06 -3.05
N ALA A 185 5.16 -21.29 -1.73
CA ALA A 185 4.06 -22.10 -1.25
C ALA A 185 2.73 -21.38 -1.50
N SER A 186 1.66 -22.12 -1.71
CA SER A 186 0.30 -21.57 -1.96
C SER A 186 -0.27 -20.69 -0.84
N THR A 187 0.43 -20.56 0.29
CA THR A 187 0.04 -19.77 1.46
C THR A 187 0.73 -18.41 1.54
N ASP A 188 1.72 -18.16 0.68
CA ASP A 188 2.48 -16.89 0.64
C ASP A 188 2.56 -16.40 -0.81
N ILE A 189 1.38 -16.14 -1.37
CA ILE A 189 1.22 -15.72 -2.75
C ILE A 189 1.41 -14.20 -2.79
N MET A 190 2.25 -13.79 -3.71
CA MET A 190 2.51 -12.41 -4.05
C MET A 190 1.70 -12.08 -5.30
N GLU A 191 0.47 -11.56 -5.11
CA GLU A 191 -0.40 -11.27 -6.22
C GLU A 191 0.22 -10.19 -7.14
N PRO A 192 0.06 -10.33 -8.48
CA PRO A 192 0.51 -9.31 -9.42
C PRO A 192 -0.17 -7.95 -9.18
N TYR A 193 0.64 -6.88 -9.10
CA TYR A 193 0.16 -5.52 -9.13
C TYR A 193 0.03 -5.06 -10.58
N LEU A 194 -1.21 -4.84 -11.02
CA LEU A 194 -1.53 -4.42 -12.37
C LEU A 194 -1.49 -2.91 -12.46
N ILE A 195 -0.83 -2.37 -13.51
CA ILE A 195 -0.69 -0.93 -13.69
C ILE A 195 -0.79 -0.56 -15.17
N THR A 196 -1.34 0.61 -15.46
CA THR A 196 -1.32 1.22 -16.80
C THR A 196 -0.99 2.70 -16.73
N LEU A 197 -0.51 3.23 -17.85
CA LEU A 197 -0.26 4.66 -18.06
C LEU A 197 -1.24 5.26 -19.12
N GLN A 198 -2.16 4.44 -19.64
CA GLN A 198 -3.12 4.86 -20.65
C GLN A 198 -4.53 4.97 -20.05
N ASP A 199 -5.27 5.99 -20.50
CA ASP A 199 -6.65 6.26 -20.08
C ASP A 199 -6.82 6.36 -18.53
N VAL A 200 -5.79 6.87 -17.87
CA VAL A 200 -5.75 7.01 -16.42
C VAL A 200 -6.73 8.09 -15.93
N PRO A 201 -7.13 8.06 -14.64
CA PRO A 201 -7.96 9.10 -14.04
C PRO A 201 -7.35 10.49 -14.19
N GLN A 202 -8.22 11.51 -14.28
CA GLN A 202 -7.77 12.90 -14.42
C GLN A 202 -6.84 13.29 -13.25
N GLY A 203 -5.71 13.91 -13.59
CA GLY A 203 -4.69 14.37 -12.65
C GLY A 203 -3.69 13.29 -12.23
N ALA A 204 -3.87 12.03 -12.66
CA ALA A 204 -2.90 10.96 -12.42
C ALA A 204 -2.08 10.64 -13.69
N GLN A 205 -0.93 10.02 -13.50
CA GLN A 205 -0.06 9.53 -14.57
C GLN A 205 -0.06 8.01 -14.67
N THR A 206 -0.46 7.33 -13.57
CA THR A 206 -0.60 5.87 -13.55
C THR A 206 -1.92 5.48 -12.89
N PHE A 207 -2.46 4.32 -13.27
CA PHE A 207 -3.60 3.70 -12.60
C PHE A 207 -3.29 2.24 -12.29
N GLY A 208 -3.42 1.88 -11.00
CA GLY A 208 -3.11 0.54 -10.51
C GLY A 208 -4.31 -0.20 -9.95
N ARG A 209 -4.19 -1.55 -9.85
CA ARG A 209 -5.10 -2.46 -9.14
C ARG A 209 -4.33 -3.59 -8.49
N LEU A 210 -4.74 -3.96 -7.28
CA LEU A 210 -4.25 -5.16 -6.59
C LEU A 210 -5.44 -6.04 -6.21
N LEU A 211 -5.63 -7.13 -6.94
CA LEU A 211 -6.58 -8.18 -6.63
C LEU A 211 -5.96 -9.16 -5.65
N LEU A 212 -6.70 -9.57 -4.62
CA LEU A 212 -6.19 -10.40 -3.52
C LEU A 212 -6.92 -11.74 -3.45
N ALA A 213 -6.18 -12.78 -3.08
CA ALA A 213 -6.73 -14.11 -2.84
C ALA A 213 -7.42 -14.19 -1.47
N PRO A 214 -8.47 -15.02 -1.33
CA PRO A 214 -9.06 -15.30 -0.03
C PRO A 214 -8.00 -15.85 0.96
N PRO A 215 -8.09 -15.52 2.27
CA PRO A 215 -9.20 -14.89 2.97
C PRO A 215 -9.19 -13.36 2.99
N SER A 216 -8.31 -12.71 2.23
CA SER A 216 -8.24 -11.25 2.12
C SER A 216 -9.49 -10.68 1.41
N ALA A 217 -9.69 -9.36 1.52
CA ALA A 217 -10.66 -8.66 0.69
C ALA A 217 -10.35 -8.90 -0.79
N PRO A 218 -11.35 -8.92 -1.70
CA PRO A 218 -11.10 -9.25 -3.11
C PRO A 218 -10.15 -8.28 -3.84
N GLU A 219 -10.04 -7.05 -3.36
CA GLU A 219 -9.20 -5.99 -3.94
C GLU A 219 -8.78 -5.02 -2.85
N ASP A 220 -7.52 -4.56 -2.91
CA ASP A 220 -7.01 -3.52 -2.03
C ASP A 220 -7.31 -2.14 -2.64
N PRO A 221 -7.95 -1.22 -1.91
CA PRO A 221 -8.34 0.09 -2.46
C PRO A 221 -7.15 0.98 -2.83
N PHE A 222 -6.04 0.92 -2.07
CA PHE A 222 -4.82 1.65 -2.39
C PHE A 222 -3.59 1.02 -1.73
N THR A 223 -2.60 0.66 -2.55
CA THR A 223 -1.40 -0.08 -2.14
C THR A 223 -0.15 0.79 -2.28
N GLY A 224 0.17 1.58 -1.27
CA GLY A 224 1.30 2.51 -1.31
C GLY A 224 2.66 1.83 -1.53
N SER A 225 2.89 0.63 -0.96
CA SER A 225 4.13 -0.15 -1.17
C SER A 225 4.28 -0.62 -2.62
N ALA A 226 3.20 -1.10 -3.24
CA ALA A 226 3.21 -1.50 -4.64
C ALA A 226 3.38 -0.28 -5.57
N THR A 227 2.86 0.89 -5.18
CA THR A 227 3.04 2.15 -5.92
C THR A 227 4.52 2.50 -6.04
N GLY A 228 5.31 2.40 -4.96
CA GLY A 228 6.75 2.66 -4.99
C GLY A 228 7.53 1.63 -5.81
N ALA A 229 7.19 0.35 -5.68
CA ALA A 229 7.78 -0.72 -6.49
C ALA A 229 7.50 -0.51 -7.98
N ALA A 230 6.25 -0.15 -8.34
CA ALA A 230 5.85 0.15 -9.71
C ALA A 230 6.58 1.37 -10.27
N ALA A 231 6.70 2.45 -9.50
CA ALA A 231 7.47 3.63 -9.89
C ALA A 231 8.92 3.29 -10.24
N SER A 232 9.55 2.48 -9.39
CA SER A 232 10.92 2.02 -9.59
C SER A 232 11.08 1.18 -10.86
N TYR A 233 10.14 0.24 -11.08
CA TYR A 233 10.11 -0.57 -12.29
C TYR A 233 9.95 0.27 -13.57
N LEU A 234 8.99 1.20 -13.57
CA LEU A 234 8.71 2.05 -14.73
C LEU A 234 9.90 2.94 -15.09
N TRP A 235 10.59 3.48 -14.09
CA TRP A 235 11.78 4.31 -14.32
C TRP A 235 12.98 3.48 -14.77
N ARG A 236 13.23 2.34 -14.12
CA ARG A 236 14.32 1.43 -14.48
C ARG A 236 14.21 0.92 -15.93
N THR A 237 12.97 0.69 -16.39
CA THR A 237 12.69 0.19 -17.75
C THR A 237 12.55 1.32 -18.78
N GLY A 238 12.67 2.59 -18.38
CA GLY A 238 12.58 3.75 -19.28
C GLY A 238 11.16 4.07 -19.75
N VAL A 239 10.14 3.55 -19.08
CA VAL A 239 8.73 3.83 -19.40
C VAL A 239 8.35 5.25 -18.94
N ILE A 240 8.95 5.74 -17.84
CA ILE A 240 8.83 7.11 -17.33
C ILE A 240 10.22 7.75 -17.22
N ASP A 241 10.26 9.08 -17.18
CA ASP A 241 11.51 9.87 -17.09
C ASP A 241 12.00 10.13 -15.65
N GLY A 242 11.24 9.66 -14.64
CA GLY A 242 11.56 9.85 -13.23
C GLY A 242 11.10 11.18 -12.64
N ALA A 243 10.40 12.03 -13.39
CA ALA A 243 9.77 13.22 -12.83
C ALA A 243 8.71 12.85 -11.78
N PRO A 244 8.51 13.69 -10.74
CA PRO A 244 7.43 13.48 -9.78
C PRO A 244 6.07 13.40 -10.45
N TYR A 245 5.21 12.49 -9.96
CA TYR A 245 3.90 12.27 -10.54
C TYR A 245 2.87 11.83 -9.50
N VAL A 246 1.60 11.80 -9.89
CA VAL A 246 0.49 11.29 -9.08
C VAL A 246 0.09 9.90 -9.58
N ALA A 247 0.09 8.92 -8.68
CA ALA A 247 -0.45 7.58 -8.90
C ALA A 247 -1.91 7.51 -8.45
N ALA A 248 -2.74 6.76 -9.19
CA ALA A 248 -4.14 6.51 -8.88
C ALA A 248 -4.40 5.02 -8.68
N GLN A 249 -5.33 4.69 -7.77
CA GLN A 249 -5.88 3.34 -7.55
C GLN A 249 -7.27 3.47 -6.93
N GLY A 250 -8.12 2.46 -7.08
CA GLY A 250 -9.40 2.37 -6.39
C GLY A 250 -10.56 3.14 -7.03
N ASP A 251 -10.33 3.88 -8.13
CA ASP A 251 -11.40 4.63 -8.80
C ASP A 251 -12.56 3.72 -9.26
N ASP A 252 -12.24 2.52 -9.73
CA ASP A 252 -13.24 1.57 -10.23
C ASP A 252 -13.97 0.82 -9.10
N MET A 253 -13.45 0.92 -7.85
CA MET A 253 -14.12 0.46 -6.64
C MET A 253 -15.03 1.53 -6.01
N GLY A 254 -15.08 2.75 -6.57
CA GLY A 254 -15.74 3.89 -5.96
C GLY A 254 -14.99 4.48 -4.76
N ARG A 255 -13.71 4.15 -4.60
CA ARG A 255 -12.80 4.67 -3.57
C ARG A 255 -11.54 5.27 -4.19
N PRO A 256 -11.66 6.37 -4.96
CA PRO A 256 -10.53 6.96 -5.66
C PRO A 256 -9.40 7.35 -4.70
N GLY A 257 -8.24 6.72 -4.85
CA GLY A 257 -7.04 7.02 -4.07
C GLY A 257 -5.99 7.73 -4.93
N ARG A 258 -5.19 8.58 -4.29
CA ARG A 258 -4.10 9.35 -4.92
C ARG A 258 -2.86 9.35 -4.04
N ALA A 259 -1.71 9.08 -4.67
CA ALA A 259 -0.42 9.25 -4.02
C ALA A 259 0.51 10.11 -4.86
N ASP A 260 1.21 11.01 -4.20
CA ASP A 260 2.36 11.70 -4.75
C ASP A 260 3.55 10.73 -4.76
N VAL A 261 4.25 10.66 -5.88
CA VAL A 261 5.39 9.76 -6.08
C VAL A 261 6.60 10.57 -6.53
N GLN A 262 7.73 10.38 -5.85
CA GLN A 262 9.02 10.96 -6.24
C GLN A 262 10.13 9.92 -6.14
N LEU A 263 10.81 9.70 -7.26
CA LEU A 263 11.96 8.80 -7.33
C LEU A 263 13.24 9.52 -6.92
N LEU A 264 14.14 8.83 -6.21
CA LEU A 264 15.40 9.36 -5.74
C LEU A 264 16.57 8.62 -6.41
N GLY A 265 17.65 9.35 -6.76
CA GLY A 265 18.82 8.79 -7.43
C GLY A 265 18.76 8.92 -8.95
N GLN A 266 19.15 7.88 -9.65
CA GLN A 266 19.15 7.77 -11.11
C GLN A 266 18.43 6.48 -11.52
N SER A 267 18.00 6.37 -12.79
CA SER A 267 17.24 5.19 -13.26
C SER A 267 18.00 3.86 -13.14
N ASP A 268 19.32 3.90 -13.15
CA ASP A 268 20.21 2.75 -12.97
C ASP A 268 20.71 2.58 -11.53
N ASP A 269 20.51 3.60 -10.66
CA ASP A 269 20.89 3.61 -9.24
C ASP A 269 19.80 4.34 -8.41
N ILE A 270 18.64 3.71 -8.28
CA ILE A 270 17.51 4.25 -7.52
C ILE A 270 17.80 4.07 -6.03
N THR A 271 17.93 5.17 -5.29
CA THR A 271 18.30 5.16 -3.87
C THR A 271 17.10 5.13 -2.92
N GLY A 272 15.90 5.33 -3.45
CA GLY A 272 14.64 5.28 -2.69
C GLY A 272 13.46 5.82 -3.50
N VAL A 273 12.28 5.69 -2.95
CA VAL A 273 11.04 6.25 -3.52
C VAL A 273 10.23 6.92 -2.42
N VAL A 274 9.95 8.20 -2.60
CA VAL A 274 8.99 8.90 -1.72
C VAL A 274 7.59 8.62 -2.24
N VAL A 275 6.76 8.05 -1.39
CA VAL A 275 5.33 7.85 -1.63
C VAL A 275 4.56 8.52 -0.51
N GLY A 276 3.67 9.42 -0.87
CA GLY A 276 2.90 10.18 0.11
C GLY A 276 1.50 10.46 -0.37
N GLY A 277 0.69 11.01 0.52
CA GLY A 277 -0.68 11.38 0.19
C GLY A 277 -1.38 12.01 1.38
N LYS A 278 -2.60 12.48 1.13
CA LYS A 278 -3.47 13.03 2.16
C LYS A 278 -4.27 11.94 2.85
N ALA A 279 -4.79 12.28 4.01
CA ALA A 279 -5.74 11.45 4.71
C ALA A 279 -6.97 12.24 5.15
N HIS A 280 -8.11 11.57 5.25
CA HIS A 280 -9.37 12.14 5.69
C HIS A 280 -9.92 11.37 6.89
N ILE A 281 -10.12 12.06 8.02
CA ILE A 281 -10.66 11.44 9.24
C ILE A 281 -12.18 11.40 9.11
N LEU A 282 -12.74 10.21 9.14
CA LEU A 282 -14.18 9.98 9.00
C LEU A 282 -14.91 10.00 10.35
N ILE A 283 -14.35 9.32 11.33
CA ILE A 283 -14.96 9.11 12.63
C ILE A 283 -13.90 9.23 13.70
N SER A 284 -14.20 9.98 14.76
CA SER A 284 -13.44 9.98 16.00
C SER A 284 -14.34 9.49 17.14
N GLY A 285 -13.85 8.58 17.96
CA GLY A 285 -14.64 7.95 19.01
C GLY A 285 -13.80 7.28 20.08
N THR A 286 -14.42 6.32 20.74
CA THR A 286 -13.82 5.63 21.88
C THR A 286 -14.06 4.13 21.77
N LEU A 287 -13.00 3.33 21.93
CA LEU A 287 -13.05 1.89 22.07
C LEU A 287 -13.08 1.54 23.56
N ASN A 288 -14.10 0.79 23.98
CA ASN A 288 -14.24 0.28 25.35
C ASN A 288 -13.99 -1.23 25.35
N LEU A 289 -12.95 -1.67 26.06
CA LEU A 289 -12.55 -3.06 26.24
C LEU A 289 -12.65 -3.49 27.70
#